data_87c6860ecbf365a74408b6c9ff5dcb26
#
_entry.id   87c6860ecbf365a74408b6c9ff5dcb26
#
_cell.length_a   1.000
_cell.length_b   1.000
_cell.length_c   1.000
_cell.angle_alpha   90.00
_cell.angle_beta   90.00
_cell.angle_gamma   90.00
#
_symmetry.space_group_name_H-M   'P 1'
#
loop_
_entity.id
_entity.type
_entity.pdbx_description
1 polymer ?
#
loop_
_entity_poly.entity_id
_entity_poly.type
_entity_poly.pdbx_seq_one_letter_code
_entity_poly.pdbx_strand_id
1 'polypeptide(L)'
;MITKLKENEIFCFGSNLKGEHLGGAARQAYEDFGAEWGIGRGRTGQCYAFPTLDENFEKLSLPKLEAERDRLYECANQNPDKIFLLTRVGRGIAGYDPKIMGDLS
;
A
#
# COMPACT_ATOMS: atom_id res chain seq x y z
N MET A 1 5.99 1.76 -15.81
CA MET A 1 5.47 0.60 -15.05
C MET A 1 6.61 -0.11 -14.33
N ILE A 2 6.43 -0.44 -13.08
CA ILE A 2 7.44 -1.17 -12.34
C ILE A 2 7.30 -2.66 -12.64
N THR A 3 8.39 -3.25 -13.09
CA THR A 3 8.43 -4.68 -13.38
C THR A 3 9.30 -5.45 -12.38
N LYS A 4 10.17 -4.74 -11.66
CA LYS A 4 11.03 -5.33 -10.64
C LYS A 4 11.19 -4.37 -9.48
N LEU A 5 11.40 -4.94 -8.30
CA LEU A 5 11.72 -4.19 -7.10
C LEU A 5 13.15 -4.50 -6.68
N LYS A 6 13.83 -3.49 -6.16
CA LYS A 6 15.08 -3.71 -5.45
C LYS A 6 14.77 -4.39 -4.11
N GLU A 7 15.78 -5.05 -3.55
CA GLU A 7 15.60 -5.84 -2.33
C GLU A 7 15.03 -5.03 -1.16
N ASN A 8 15.37 -3.74 -1.09
CA ASN A 8 14.91 -2.86 -0.01
C ASN A 8 13.66 -2.06 -0.38
N GLU A 9 13.04 -2.30 -1.53
CA GLU A 9 11.85 -1.58 -1.96
C GLU A 9 10.58 -2.34 -1.60
N ILE A 10 9.58 -1.59 -1.13
CA ILE A 10 8.27 -2.12 -0.75
C ILE A 10 7.21 -1.48 -1.64
N PHE A 11 6.46 -2.31 -2.33
CA PHE A 11 5.43 -1.85 -3.27
C PHE A 11 4.13 -1.61 -2.51
N CYS A 12 3.75 -0.33 -2.34
CA CYS A 12 2.51 0.04 -1.66
C CYS A 12 1.39 0.17 -2.67
N PHE A 13 0.28 -0.51 -2.43
CA PHE A 13 -0.83 -0.54 -3.38
C PHE A 13 -2.16 -0.31 -2.65
N GLY A 14 -3.13 0.25 -3.37
CA GLY A 14 -4.49 0.41 -2.86
C GLY A 14 -5.18 -0.93 -2.77
N SER A 15 -5.73 -1.22 -1.60
CA SER A 15 -6.39 -2.50 -1.34
C SER A 15 -7.80 -2.29 -0.82
N ASN A 16 -8.48 -3.40 -0.53
CA ASN A 16 -9.74 -3.41 0.20
C ASN A 16 -9.58 -4.29 1.43
N LEU A 17 -10.42 -4.04 2.44
CA LEU A 17 -10.30 -4.77 3.70
C LEU A 17 -10.64 -6.26 3.58
N LYS A 18 -11.27 -6.66 2.49
CA LYS A 18 -11.50 -8.07 2.21
C LYS A 18 -10.24 -8.78 1.70
N GLY A 19 -9.27 -8.00 1.20
CA GLY A 19 -8.01 -8.56 0.72
C GLY A 19 -8.09 -9.22 -0.64
N GLU A 20 -9.06 -8.85 -1.46
CA GLU A 20 -9.17 -9.38 -2.81
C GLU A 20 -8.38 -8.50 -3.78
N HIS A 21 -7.30 -9.06 -4.32
CA HIS A 21 -6.36 -8.33 -5.18
C HIS A 21 -6.73 -8.55 -6.66
N LEU A 22 -7.88 -8.00 -7.06
CA LEU A 22 -8.53 -8.36 -8.33
C LEU A 22 -7.99 -7.65 -9.56
N GLY A 23 -7.41 -6.46 -9.41
CA GLY A 23 -6.95 -5.72 -10.57
C GLY A 23 -5.98 -4.60 -10.26
N GLY A 24 -5.41 -4.01 -11.32
CA GLY A 24 -4.50 -2.89 -11.20
C GLY A 24 -3.25 -3.21 -10.40
N ALA A 25 -2.81 -2.24 -9.58
CA ALA A 25 -1.61 -2.41 -8.76
C ALA A 25 -1.75 -3.54 -7.74
N ALA A 26 -2.96 -3.78 -7.22
CA ALA A 26 -3.19 -4.87 -6.27
C ALA A 26 -2.93 -6.23 -6.91
N ARG A 27 -3.38 -6.42 -8.14
CA ARG A 27 -3.14 -7.67 -8.85
C ARG A 27 -1.66 -7.86 -9.15
N GLN A 28 -0.98 -6.79 -9.57
CA GLN A 28 0.45 -6.84 -9.81
C GLN A 28 1.20 -7.22 -8.53
N ALA A 29 0.81 -6.61 -7.40
CA ALA A 29 1.42 -6.93 -6.12
C ALA A 29 1.24 -8.42 -5.78
N TYR A 30 0.05 -8.95 -6.00
CA TYR A 30 -0.25 -10.34 -5.75
C TYR A 30 0.53 -11.29 -6.66
N GLU A 31 0.56 -11.00 -7.96
CA GLU A 31 1.20 -11.89 -8.94
C GLU A 31 2.72 -11.80 -8.94
N ASP A 32 3.27 -10.61 -8.72
CA ASP A 32 4.69 -10.37 -8.95
C ASP A 32 5.51 -10.10 -7.69
N PHE A 33 4.90 -9.59 -6.63
CA PHE A 33 5.66 -9.08 -5.49
C PHE A 33 5.30 -9.71 -4.15
N GLY A 34 4.50 -10.75 -4.17
CA GLY A 34 4.27 -11.57 -2.99
C GLY A 34 3.17 -11.08 -2.05
N ALA A 35 2.30 -10.18 -2.49
CA ALA A 35 1.14 -9.81 -1.69
C ALA A 35 0.24 -11.03 -1.51
N GLU A 36 -0.23 -11.24 -0.29
CA GLU A 36 -1.05 -12.42 0.02
C GLU A 36 -2.53 -12.13 -0.16
N TRP A 37 -3.20 -13.06 -0.80
CA TRP A 37 -4.65 -13.00 -0.95
C TRP A 37 -5.32 -13.08 0.42
N GLY A 38 -6.32 -12.24 0.64
CA GLY A 38 -7.02 -12.17 1.91
C GLY A 38 -6.43 -11.18 2.90
N ILE A 39 -5.26 -10.62 2.63
CA ILE A 39 -4.61 -9.64 3.49
C ILE A 39 -4.75 -8.25 2.86
N GLY A 40 -5.68 -7.48 3.37
CA GLY A 40 -6.00 -6.14 2.84
C GLY A 40 -5.30 -4.99 3.54
N ARG A 41 -4.48 -5.27 4.55
CA ARG A 41 -3.77 -4.24 5.32
C ARG A 41 -2.38 -4.72 5.70
N GLY A 42 -1.38 -3.86 5.49
CA GLY A 42 -0.03 -4.09 6.00
C GLY A 42 0.88 -4.87 5.08
N ARG A 43 2.02 -5.27 5.63
CA ARG A 43 3.09 -5.92 4.90
C ARG A 43 2.80 -7.37 4.59
N THR A 44 2.92 -7.74 3.31
CA THR A 44 2.99 -9.15 2.87
C THR A 44 3.97 -9.21 1.71
N GLY A 45 4.89 -10.17 1.72
CA GLY A 45 5.94 -10.24 0.71
C GLY A 45 6.73 -8.94 0.65
N GLN A 46 6.94 -8.44 -0.56
CA GLN A 46 7.59 -7.14 -0.80
C GLN A 46 6.58 -6.02 -1.01
N CYS A 47 5.43 -6.13 -0.38
CA CYS A 47 4.31 -5.21 -0.58
C CYS A 47 3.80 -4.63 0.73
N TYR A 48 3.05 -3.56 0.61
CA TYR A 48 2.23 -3.01 1.68
C TYR A 48 0.84 -2.73 1.13
N ALA A 49 -0.16 -3.38 1.71
CA ALA A 49 -1.55 -3.17 1.33
C ALA A 49 -2.11 -1.97 2.10
N PHE A 50 -2.53 -0.94 1.36
CA PHE A 50 -3.10 0.27 1.93
C PHE A 50 -4.61 0.28 1.65
N PRO A 51 -5.46 0.01 2.66
CA PRO A 51 -6.90 -0.07 2.43
C PRO A 51 -7.47 1.28 2.00
N THR A 52 -8.16 1.30 0.88
CA THR A 52 -8.93 2.45 0.42
C THR A 52 -10.42 2.13 0.35
N LEU A 53 -10.75 0.84 0.36
CA LEU A 53 -12.12 0.33 0.34
C LEU A 53 -12.32 -0.60 1.52
N ASP A 54 -13.55 -0.65 2.02
CA ASP A 54 -13.93 -1.59 3.09
C ASP A 54 -14.22 -2.99 2.53
N GLU A 55 -14.78 -3.88 3.36
CA GLU A 55 -15.10 -5.25 2.98
C GLU A 55 -16.23 -5.33 1.94
N ASN A 56 -16.99 -4.27 1.78
CA ASN A 56 -18.06 -4.17 0.80
C ASN A 56 -17.65 -3.37 -0.44
N PHE A 57 -16.34 -3.11 -0.59
CA PHE A 57 -15.78 -2.32 -1.69
C PHE A 57 -16.27 -0.88 -1.74
N GLU A 58 -16.71 -0.35 -0.61
CA GLU A 58 -17.07 1.04 -0.47
C GLU A 58 -15.88 1.84 0.03
N LYS A 59 -15.79 3.10 -0.42
CA LYS A 59 -14.68 3.97 -0.04
C LYS A 59 -14.64 4.19 1.47
N LEU A 60 -13.45 4.07 2.05
CA LEU A 60 -13.25 4.42 3.45
C LEU A 60 -13.43 5.92 3.65
N SER A 61 -13.98 6.31 4.81
CA SER A 61 -14.09 7.71 5.19
C SER A 61 -12.71 8.33 5.37
N LEU A 62 -12.63 9.66 5.30
CA LEU A 62 -11.37 10.35 5.49
C LEU A 62 -10.71 10.03 6.84
N PRO A 63 -11.42 10.02 7.98
CA PRO A 63 -10.80 9.61 9.25
C PRO A 63 -10.20 8.20 9.22
N LYS A 64 -10.85 7.27 8.52
CA LYS A 64 -10.32 5.91 8.38
C LYS A 64 -9.09 5.88 7.49
N LEU A 65 -9.09 6.65 6.41
CA LEU A 65 -7.91 6.78 5.55
C LEU A 65 -6.74 7.40 6.28
N GLU A 66 -6.99 8.40 7.12
CA GLU A 66 -5.96 9.01 7.95
C GLU A 66 -5.36 8.00 8.93
N ALA A 67 -6.20 7.14 9.52
CA ALA A 67 -5.71 6.08 10.38
C ALA A 67 -4.83 5.09 9.62
N GLU A 68 -5.20 4.75 8.40
CA GLU A 68 -4.38 3.87 7.56
C GLU A 68 -3.06 4.54 7.17
N ARG A 69 -3.08 5.83 6.91
CA ARG A 69 -1.87 6.61 6.68
C ARG A 69 -0.92 6.53 7.87
N ASP A 70 -1.46 6.69 9.08
CA ASP A 70 -0.66 6.63 10.30
C ASP A 70 -0.03 5.25 10.48
N ARG A 71 -0.74 4.18 10.15
CA ARG A 71 -0.21 2.83 10.17
C ARG A 71 0.93 2.64 9.17
N LEU A 72 0.79 3.22 7.99
CA LEU A 72 1.84 3.17 6.97
C LEU A 72 3.10 3.90 7.45
N TYR A 73 2.93 5.08 8.01
CA TYR A 73 4.06 5.86 8.55
C TYR A 73 4.75 5.12 9.68
N GLU A 74 3.99 4.51 10.57
CA GLU A 74 4.57 3.72 11.65
C GLU A 74 5.38 2.55 11.09
N CYS A 75 4.85 1.86 10.10
CA CYS A 75 5.55 0.76 9.44
C CYS A 75 6.85 1.25 8.80
N ALA A 76 6.80 2.38 8.11
CA ALA A 76 7.98 2.96 7.47
C ALA A 76 9.04 3.35 8.51
N ASN A 77 8.60 3.92 9.63
CA ASN A 77 9.51 4.32 10.70
C ASN A 77 10.18 3.11 11.38
N GLN A 78 9.48 1.99 11.44
CA GLN A 78 10.03 0.75 12.00
C GLN A 78 10.96 0.03 11.03
N ASN A 79 10.99 0.45 9.78
CA ASN A 79 11.80 -0.15 8.72
C ASN A 79 12.60 0.91 7.98
N PRO A 80 13.54 1.59 8.68
CA PRO A 80 14.26 2.73 8.08
C PRO A 80 15.19 2.35 6.93
N ASP A 81 15.50 1.07 6.78
CA ASP A 81 16.28 0.54 5.66
C ASP A 81 15.45 0.28 4.41
N LYS A 82 14.13 0.39 4.50
CA LYS A 82 13.22 0.13 3.38
C LYS A 82 12.75 1.42 2.74
N ILE A 83 12.50 1.34 1.43
CA ILE A 83 11.93 2.43 0.65
C ILE A 83 10.52 1.99 0.24
N PHE A 84 9.51 2.73 0.69
CA PHE A 84 8.12 2.44 0.39
C PHE A 84 7.72 3.19 -0.88
N LEU A 85 7.52 2.45 -1.96
CA LEU A 85 7.14 3.02 -3.25
C LEU A 85 5.63 3.03 -3.35
N LEU A 86 5.06 4.22 -3.45
CA LEU A 86 3.62 4.37 -3.44
C LEU A 86 3.05 4.40 -4.85
N THR A 87 2.04 3.60 -5.08
CA THR A 87 1.17 3.75 -6.23
C THR A 87 0.24 4.95 -5.96
N ARG A 88 -0.88 5.04 -6.63
CA ARG A 88 -1.76 6.21 -6.50
C ARG A 88 -2.46 6.37 -5.16
N VAL A 89 -2.24 5.43 -4.22
CA VAL A 89 -2.98 5.41 -2.95
C VAL A 89 -2.81 6.67 -2.11
N GLY A 90 -1.63 7.29 -2.17
CA GLY A 90 -1.33 8.44 -1.32
C GLY A 90 -1.78 9.79 -1.82
N ARG A 91 -2.31 9.86 -3.03
CA ARG A 91 -2.55 11.15 -3.69
C ARG A 91 -3.58 12.04 -3.02
N GLY A 92 -4.58 11.46 -2.40
CA GLY A 92 -5.63 12.22 -1.76
C GLY A 92 -5.45 12.40 -0.25
N ILE A 93 -4.31 11.98 0.29
CA ILE A 93 -4.06 12.00 1.73
C ILE A 93 -3.14 13.16 2.09
N ALA A 94 -3.66 14.12 2.86
CA ALA A 94 -2.90 15.28 3.29
C ALA A 94 -1.80 14.90 4.28
N GLY A 95 -0.71 15.67 4.32
CA GLY A 95 0.37 15.45 5.28
C GLY A 95 1.29 14.28 4.94
N TYR A 96 1.44 14.01 3.69
CA TYR A 96 2.23 12.93 3.19
C TYR A 96 3.72 13.07 3.56
N ASP A 97 4.28 12.03 4.16
CA ASP A 97 5.66 12.08 4.64
C ASP A 97 6.65 11.92 3.48
N PRO A 98 7.59 12.88 3.27
CA PRO A 98 8.57 12.78 2.20
C PRO A 98 9.55 11.61 2.37
N LYS A 99 9.61 10.98 3.53
CA LYS A 99 10.41 9.75 3.72
C LYS A 99 9.82 8.57 2.95
N ILE A 100 8.55 8.63 2.62
CA ILE A 100 7.91 7.63 1.79
C ILE A 100 8.16 8.03 0.35
N MET A 101 9.01 7.27 -0.31
CA MET A 101 9.53 7.62 -1.61
C MET A 101 8.57 7.27 -2.73
N GLY A 102 8.43 8.23 -3.65
CA GLY A 102 7.96 7.91 -4.98
C GLY A 102 6.48 7.57 -5.12
N ASP A 103 5.76 8.40 -5.83
CA ASP A 103 4.45 8.07 -6.37
C ASP A 103 4.71 7.36 -7.70
N LEU A 104 4.30 6.11 -7.81
CA LEU A 104 4.52 5.26 -8.96
C LEU A 104 3.47 5.42 -10.06
N SER A 105 2.71 6.45 -10.00
CA SER A 105 1.63 6.68 -10.96
C SER A 105 2.07 6.80 -12.40
#